data_c941ad75eba43db79507a7b97364ef32
#
_entry.id   c941ad75eba43db79507a7b97364ef32
#
_cell.length_a   1.000
_cell.length_b   1.000
_cell.length_c   1.000
_cell.angle_alpha   90.00
_cell.angle_beta   90.00
_cell.angle_gamma   90.00
#
_symmetry.space_group_name_H-M   'P 1'
#
loop_
_entity.id
_entity.type
_entity.pdbx_description
1 polymer ?
#
loop_
_entity_poly.entity_id
_entity_poly.type
_entity_poly.pdbx_seq_one_letter_code
_entity_poly.pdbx_strand_id
1 'polypeptide(L)'
;PARGHLSVVGLGPGSRDLLTPRALQRIQDATFIAGYAPYVKQIRGVVRPGATILATKMGTEEERTAAAIEAAREGRNVAFVCGGDPAIYAMASPTLEMGTDGIDVEIVPGVTAELAISGILGAPLGHDHATISLSDLHTDWDLILKRVRAAAEGDLVTTFYNPRSRTRTHQLPDALAILAEHRPPSTPVAVVSHAERRQQQIIMSTLAEFQPEWVGMTSMVVVGSSTSKYVTSGDNRKLFVTPRDYHWMGGAIRSDKHKNYSHRDLPKADETTYSATPPARSTRVDAAAQATSDADRPAHTTGTDTDKDV
;
A
#
# COMPACT_ATOMS: atom_id res chain seq x y z
N PRO A 1 -19.26 -30.00 -1.09
CA PRO A 1 -18.17 -29.44 -1.87
C PRO A 1 -17.16 -28.81 -0.94
N ALA A 2 -15.88 -28.98 -1.26
CA ALA A 2 -14.82 -28.31 -0.50
C ALA A 2 -15.00 -26.79 -0.66
N ARG A 3 -14.86 -26.05 0.43
CA ARG A 3 -14.93 -24.60 0.42
C ARG A 3 -13.74 -24.06 -0.36
N GLY A 4 -13.99 -23.21 -1.36
CA GLY A 4 -12.92 -22.64 -2.15
C GLY A 4 -12.17 -21.55 -1.40
N HIS A 5 -10.96 -21.25 -1.83
CA HIS A 5 -10.06 -20.28 -1.19
C HIS A 5 -9.62 -19.22 -2.19
N LEU A 6 -9.75 -17.96 -1.78
CA LEU A 6 -9.30 -16.79 -2.55
C LEU A 6 -8.22 -16.06 -1.77
N SER A 7 -7.01 -16.06 -2.28
CA SER A 7 -5.92 -15.20 -1.79
C SER A 7 -5.80 -13.98 -2.70
N VAL A 8 -5.98 -12.78 -2.16
CA VAL A 8 -5.63 -11.53 -2.83
C VAL A 8 -4.18 -11.21 -2.48
N VAL A 9 -3.29 -11.31 -3.47
CA VAL A 9 -1.85 -11.44 -3.24
C VAL A 9 -1.10 -10.21 -3.72
N GLY A 10 -0.35 -9.58 -2.82
CA GLY A 10 0.60 -8.52 -3.15
C GLY A 10 1.90 -9.08 -3.71
N LEU A 11 2.28 -8.61 -4.89
CA LEU A 11 3.51 -9.04 -5.57
C LEU A 11 4.75 -8.21 -5.17
N GLY A 12 4.55 -7.17 -4.35
CA GLY A 12 5.61 -6.19 -4.12
C GLY A 12 5.84 -5.27 -5.33
N PRO A 13 6.94 -4.50 -5.33
CA PRO A 13 7.19 -3.46 -6.32
C PRO A 13 7.68 -3.98 -7.69
N GLY A 14 8.12 -5.22 -7.76
CA GLY A 14 8.55 -5.84 -9.01
C GLY A 14 9.82 -6.69 -8.95
N SER A 15 10.71 -6.46 -7.99
CA SER A 15 11.87 -7.31 -7.77
C SER A 15 11.47 -8.60 -7.04
N ARG A 16 12.13 -9.70 -7.38
CA ARG A 16 11.78 -11.02 -6.86
C ARG A 16 12.09 -11.21 -5.38
N ASP A 17 13.15 -10.58 -4.92
CA ASP A 17 13.61 -10.60 -3.52
C ASP A 17 12.68 -9.84 -2.56
N LEU A 18 11.80 -8.98 -3.10
CA LEU A 18 10.75 -8.30 -2.36
C LEU A 18 9.36 -8.99 -2.47
N LEU A 19 9.28 -10.13 -3.11
CA LEU A 19 8.12 -11.01 -3.06
C LEU A 19 8.15 -11.80 -1.76
N THR A 20 7.11 -11.67 -0.94
CA THR A 20 7.08 -12.39 0.33
C THR A 20 7.00 -13.91 0.11
N PRO A 21 7.58 -14.73 0.99
CA PRO A 21 7.47 -16.20 0.92
C PRO A 21 6.01 -16.67 0.88
N ARG A 22 5.11 -16.01 1.63
CA ARG A 22 3.68 -16.34 1.63
C ARG A 22 3.04 -16.05 0.27
N ALA A 23 3.35 -14.91 -0.33
CA ALA A 23 2.85 -14.58 -1.66
C ALA A 23 3.27 -15.64 -2.69
N LEU A 24 4.54 -16.01 -2.69
CA LEU A 24 5.07 -17.07 -3.55
C LEU A 24 4.32 -18.39 -3.35
N GLN A 25 4.13 -18.80 -2.09
CA GLN A 25 3.41 -20.03 -1.76
C GLN A 25 1.98 -20.02 -2.29
N ARG A 26 1.23 -18.91 -2.10
CA ARG A 26 -0.15 -18.80 -2.59
C ARG A 26 -0.25 -18.86 -4.11
N ILE A 27 0.73 -18.29 -4.82
CA ILE A 27 0.81 -18.36 -6.27
C ILE A 27 1.09 -19.80 -6.74
N GLN A 28 2.02 -20.49 -6.09
CA GLN A 28 2.41 -21.86 -6.42
C GLN A 28 1.28 -22.88 -6.13
N ASP A 29 0.51 -22.65 -5.08
CA ASP A 29 -0.61 -23.54 -4.70
C ASP A 29 -1.87 -23.29 -5.53
N ALA A 30 -2.00 -22.14 -6.18
CA ALA A 30 -3.20 -21.75 -6.89
C ALA A 30 -3.46 -22.61 -8.14
N THR A 31 -4.72 -22.99 -8.31
CA THR A 31 -5.23 -23.66 -9.53
C THR A 31 -5.85 -22.66 -10.51
N PHE A 32 -6.11 -21.43 -10.03
CA PHE A 32 -6.61 -20.32 -10.83
C PHE A 32 -5.85 -19.04 -10.43
N ILE A 33 -5.30 -18.35 -11.43
CA ILE A 33 -4.61 -17.07 -11.27
C ILE A 33 -5.42 -16.00 -11.98
N ALA A 34 -5.76 -14.92 -11.29
CA ALA A 34 -6.37 -13.73 -11.88
C ALA A 34 -5.49 -12.52 -11.63
N GLY A 35 -5.46 -11.57 -12.57
CA GLY A 35 -4.74 -10.32 -12.36
C GLY A 35 -4.62 -9.47 -13.61
N TYR A 36 -4.13 -8.25 -13.43
CA TYR A 36 -3.74 -7.40 -14.53
C TYR A 36 -2.55 -8.01 -15.30
N ALA A 37 -2.62 -8.00 -16.62
CA ALA A 37 -1.70 -8.75 -17.48
C ALA A 37 -0.20 -8.52 -17.18
N PRO A 38 0.29 -7.29 -16.94
CA PRO A 38 1.67 -7.05 -16.55
C PRO A 38 2.08 -7.75 -15.25
N TYR A 39 1.19 -7.82 -14.25
CA TYR A 39 1.45 -8.51 -12.99
C TYR A 39 1.48 -10.01 -13.17
N VAL A 40 0.54 -10.57 -13.91
CA VAL A 40 0.53 -12.00 -14.25
C VAL A 40 1.81 -12.39 -15.01
N LYS A 41 2.30 -11.53 -15.90
CA LYS A 41 3.56 -11.75 -16.62
C LYS A 41 4.77 -11.89 -15.66
N GLN A 42 4.80 -11.12 -14.58
CA GLN A 42 5.90 -11.16 -13.60
C GLN A 42 6.03 -12.52 -12.91
N ILE A 43 4.93 -13.24 -12.73
CA ILE A 43 4.89 -14.49 -11.95
C ILE A 43 4.80 -15.75 -12.79
N ARG A 44 4.77 -15.66 -14.12
CA ARG A 44 4.61 -16.84 -15.01
C ARG A 44 5.60 -17.96 -14.72
N GLY A 45 6.82 -17.62 -14.35
CA GLY A 45 7.87 -18.60 -14.06
C GLY A 45 7.71 -19.36 -12.74
N VAL A 46 6.75 -18.97 -11.89
CA VAL A 46 6.50 -19.59 -10.57
C VAL A 46 5.09 -20.17 -10.42
N VAL A 47 4.23 -19.96 -11.41
CA VAL A 47 2.89 -20.55 -11.45
C VAL A 47 2.99 -22.04 -11.72
N ARG A 48 2.22 -22.85 -10.99
CA ARG A 48 2.19 -24.30 -11.19
C ARG A 48 1.71 -24.69 -12.58
N PRO A 49 2.26 -25.76 -13.17
CA PRO A 49 1.74 -26.31 -14.42
C PRO A 49 0.26 -26.67 -14.31
N GLY A 50 -0.53 -26.35 -15.34
CA GLY A 50 -1.95 -26.67 -15.40
C GLY A 50 -2.88 -25.69 -14.68
N ALA A 51 -2.36 -24.63 -14.03
CA ALA A 51 -3.20 -23.58 -13.50
C ALA A 51 -3.88 -22.80 -14.64
N THR A 52 -5.16 -22.45 -14.42
CA THR A 52 -5.87 -21.53 -15.30
C THR A 52 -5.41 -20.11 -15.04
N ILE A 53 -5.11 -19.34 -16.08
CA ILE A 53 -4.65 -17.97 -15.98
C ILE A 53 -5.64 -17.02 -16.66
N LEU A 54 -6.20 -16.08 -15.89
CA LEU A 54 -7.00 -14.96 -16.37
C LEU A 54 -6.16 -13.67 -16.26
N ALA A 55 -5.55 -13.27 -17.34
CA ALA A 55 -4.80 -12.01 -17.44
C ALA A 55 -5.64 -10.98 -18.20
N THR A 56 -6.02 -9.89 -17.55
CA THR A 56 -6.90 -8.87 -18.12
C THR A 56 -6.22 -7.54 -18.31
N LYS A 57 -6.85 -6.65 -19.06
CA LYS A 57 -6.38 -5.30 -19.34
C LYS A 57 -6.77 -4.33 -18.20
N MET A 58 -6.23 -3.12 -18.24
CA MET A 58 -6.67 -2.01 -17.40
C MET A 58 -8.12 -1.64 -17.74
N GLY A 59 -8.91 -1.27 -16.73
CA GLY A 59 -10.33 -0.93 -16.89
C GLY A 59 -11.28 -2.13 -16.86
N THR A 60 -10.78 -3.34 -16.56
CA THR A 60 -11.58 -4.56 -16.39
C THR A 60 -11.47 -5.14 -14.97
N GLU A 61 -11.32 -4.26 -14.00
CA GLU A 61 -11.13 -4.60 -12.58
C GLU A 61 -12.33 -5.38 -12.03
N GLU A 62 -13.53 -4.96 -12.36
CA GLU A 62 -14.77 -5.61 -11.93
C GLU A 62 -14.87 -7.03 -12.48
N GLU A 63 -14.63 -7.22 -13.77
CA GLU A 63 -14.72 -8.52 -14.44
C GLU A 63 -13.75 -9.54 -13.84
N ARG A 64 -12.48 -9.15 -13.63
CA ARG A 64 -11.49 -10.07 -13.06
C ARG A 64 -11.73 -10.36 -11.59
N THR A 65 -12.27 -9.40 -10.83
CA THR A 65 -12.66 -9.61 -9.44
C THR A 65 -13.82 -10.60 -9.34
N ALA A 66 -14.86 -10.41 -10.15
CA ALA A 66 -16.00 -11.34 -10.22
C ALA A 66 -15.56 -12.74 -10.63
N ALA A 67 -14.68 -12.86 -11.63
CA ALA A 67 -14.16 -14.15 -12.09
C ALA A 67 -13.33 -14.87 -11.02
N ALA A 68 -12.51 -14.13 -10.25
CA ALA A 68 -11.74 -14.69 -9.15
C ALA A 68 -12.63 -15.22 -8.02
N ILE A 69 -13.68 -14.49 -7.65
CA ILE A 69 -14.65 -14.88 -6.63
C ILE A 69 -15.42 -16.11 -7.10
N GLU A 70 -15.88 -16.12 -8.34
CA GLU A 70 -16.65 -17.27 -8.88
C GLU A 70 -15.80 -18.54 -8.95
N ALA A 71 -14.55 -18.44 -9.42
CA ALA A 71 -13.65 -19.59 -9.42
C ALA A 71 -13.44 -20.15 -7.99
N ALA A 72 -13.39 -19.31 -6.98
CA ALA A 72 -13.33 -19.76 -5.59
C ALA A 72 -14.65 -20.41 -5.14
N ARG A 73 -15.81 -19.89 -5.55
CA ARG A 73 -17.13 -20.52 -5.27
C ARG A 73 -17.25 -21.90 -5.87
N GLU A 74 -16.61 -22.14 -7.02
CA GLU A 74 -16.50 -23.45 -7.65
C GLU A 74 -15.57 -24.41 -6.89
N GLY A 75 -15.01 -24.01 -5.76
CA GLY A 75 -14.12 -24.81 -4.92
C GLY A 75 -12.64 -24.75 -5.32
N ARG A 76 -12.26 -23.81 -6.19
CA ARG A 76 -10.88 -23.66 -6.64
C ARG A 76 -10.03 -22.92 -5.62
N ASN A 77 -8.72 -23.15 -5.67
CA ASN A 77 -7.73 -22.38 -4.95
C ASN A 77 -7.25 -21.24 -5.86
N VAL A 78 -7.64 -20.02 -5.55
CA VAL A 78 -7.45 -18.83 -6.39
C VAL A 78 -6.38 -17.92 -5.81
N ALA A 79 -5.45 -17.44 -6.64
CA ALA A 79 -4.59 -16.31 -6.33
C ALA A 79 -4.95 -15.13 -7.26
N PHE A 80 -5.46 -14.06 -6.66
CA PHE A 80 -5.72 -12.80 -7.33
C PHE A 80 -4.54 -11.86 -7.08
N VAL A 81 -3.71 -11.66 -8.08
CA VAL A 81 -2.43 -10.96 -7.92
C VAL A 81 -2.54 -9.47 -8.22
N CYS A 82 -1.90 -8.66 -7.36
CA CYS A 82 -1.82 -7.20 -7.46
C CYS A 82 -0.37 -6.75 -7.34
N GLY A 83 -0.02 -5.63 -7.95
CA GLY A 83 1.26 -4.97 -7.68
C GLY A 83 1.30 -4.39 -6.27
N GLY A 84 2.48 -4.29 -5.67
CA GLY A 84 2.65 -3.74 -4.33
C GLY A 84 1.94 -4.55 -3.25
N ASP A 85 1.07 -3.89 -2.50
CA ASP A 85 0.21 -4.47 -1.46
C ASP A 85 -1.25 -4.42 -1.91
N PRO A 86 -2.03 -5.50 -1.74
CA PRO A 86 -3.41 -5.56 -2.23
C PRO A 86 -4.37 -4.62 -1.49
N ALA A 87 -4.03 -4.18 -0.28
CA ALA A 87 -4.84 -3.28 0.53
C ALA A 87 -4.47 -1.78 0.35
N ILE A 88 -3.43 -1.47 -0.41
CA ILE A 88 -2.98 -0.10 -0.66
C ILE A 88 -3.29 0.28 -2.11
N TYR A 89 -4.41 0.96 -2.33
CA TYR A 89 -4.91 1.39 -3.65
C TYR A 89 -4.97 0.25 -4.68
N ALA A 90 -5.34 -0.94 -4.24
CA ALA A 90 -5.38 -2.14 -5.06
C ALA A 90 -6.68 -2.94 -4.83
N MET A 91 -6.69 -4.22 -5.12
CA MET A 91 -7.91 -4.99 -5.31
C MET A 91 -8.50 -5.63 -4.05
N ALA A 92 -7.90 -5.47 -2.87
CA ALA A 92 -8.42 -6.09 -1.65
C ALA A 92 -9.80 -5.52 -1.27
N SER A 93 -9.95 -4.19 -1.19
CA SER A 93 -11.22 -3.58 -0.79
C SER A 93 -12.33 -3.85 -1.79
N PRO A 94 -12.19 -3.66 -3.11
CA PRO A 94 -13.26 -4.00 -4.05
C PRO A 94 -13.60 -5.49 -4.06
N THR A 95 -12.64 -6.39 -3.81
CA THR A 95 -12.93 -7.82 -3.68
C THR A 95 -13.82 -8.10 -2.47
N LEU A 96 -13.52 -7.50 -1.33
CA LEU A 96 -14.31 -7.69 -0.12
C LEU A 96 -15.70 -7.03 -0.23
N GLU A 97 -15.79 -5.86 -0.88
CA GLU A 97 -17.05 -5.15 -1.11
C GLU A 97 -17.98 -5.87 -2.09
N MET A 98 -17.43 -6.58 -3.08
CA MET A 98 -18.22 -7.35 -4.06
C MET A 98 -18.95 -8.54 -3.43
N GLY A 99 -18.53 -8.97 -2.24
CA GLY A 99 -19.11 -10.08 -1.50
C GLY A 99 -18.39 -11.41 -1.71
N THR A 100 -17.96 -11.98 -0.60
CA THR A 100 -17.15 -13.20 -0.55
C THR A 100 -17.82 -14.33 0.25
N ASP A 101 -19.14 -14.31 0.33
CA ASP A 101 -19.91 -15.33 1.04
C ASP A 101 -19.67 -16.73 0.46
N GLY A 102 -19.48 -17.68 1.35
CA GLY A 102 -19.29 -19.08 0.99
C GLY A 102 -17.87 -19.49 0.59
N ILE A 103 -16.91 -18.56 0.58
CA ILE A 103 -15.49 -18.82 0.29
C ILE A 103 -14.60 -18.37 1.43
N ASP A 104 -13.41 -18.94 1.53
CA ASP A 104 -12.38 -18.48 2.45
C ASP A 104 -11.52 -17.41 1.75
N VAL A 105 -11.34 -16.26 2.39
CA VAL A 105 -10.56 -15.15 1.83
C VAL A 105 -9.34 -14.85 2.69
N GLU A 106 -8.21 -14.69 2.03
CA GLU A 106 -6.96 -14.23 2.64
C GLU A 106 -6.43 -13.02 1.87
N ILE A 107 -6.05 -11.97 2.60
CA ILE A 107 -5.29 -10.85 2.05
C ILE A 107 -3.82 -11.08 2.39
N VAL A 108 -3.00 -11.26 1.35
CA VAL A 108 -1.57 -11.54 1.51
C VAL A 108 -0.79 -10.24 1.28
N PRO A 109 -0.16 -9.68 2.32
CA PRO A 109 0.54 -8.42 2.20
C PRO A 109 1.74 -8.49 1.25
N GLY A 110 2.06 -7.36 0.65
CA GLY A 110 3.24 -7.17 -0.16
C GLY A 110 3.92 -5.84 0.16
N VAL A 111 5.13 -5.66 -0.33
CA VAL A 111 5.83 -4.38 -0.20
C VAL A 111 5.19 -3.37 -1.15
N THR A 112 4.46 -2.41 -0.61
CA THR A 112 3.85 -1.34 -1.40
C THR A 112 4.92 -0.39 -1.97
N ALA A 113 4.60 0.30 -3.05
CA ALA A 113 5.51 1.23 -3.72
C ALA A 113 6.09 2.28 -2.76
N GLU A 114 5.32 2.80 -1.81
CA GLU A 114 5.79 3.78 -0.82
C GLU A 114 6.98 3.25 -0.02
N LEU A 115 6.88 2.04 0.50
CA LEU A 115 7.96 1.42 1.29
C LEU A 115 9.17 1.09 0.42
N ALA A 116 8.94 0.64 -0.81
CA ALA A 116 10.03 0.36 -1.75
C ALA A 116 10.83 1.63 -2.06
N ILE A 117 10.16 2.74 -2.42
CA ILE A 117 10.84 4.00 -2.71
C ILE A 117 11.47 4.62 -1.47
N SER A 118 10.87 4.45 -0.29
CA SER A 118 11.48 4.87 0.97
C SER A 118 12.84 4.21 1.20
N GLY A 119 12.93 2.90 1.00
CA GLY A 119 14.19 2.16 1.09
C GLY A 119 15.22 2.61 0.05
N ILE A 120 14.78 2.89 -1.19
CA ILE A 120 15.63 3.40 -2.26
C ILE A 120 16.18 4.79 -1.91
N LEU A 121 15.35 5.67 -1.33
CA LEU A 121 15.69 7.05 -1.03
C LEU A 121 16.50 7.22 0.28
N GLY A 122 16.36 6.28 1.21
CA GLY A 122 16.97 6.34 2.53
C GLY A 122 15.95 6.14 3.66
N ALA A 123 15.58 7.21 4.34
CA ALA A 123 14.56 7.19 5.41
C ALA A 123 13.66 8.44 5.38
N PRO A 124 12.97 8.73 4.27
CA PRO A 124 12.06 9.87 4.20
C PRO A 124 10.86 9.73 5.14
N LEU A 125 10.44 8.50 5.44
CA LEU A 125 9.31 8.17 6.30
C LEU A 125 9.74 7.96 7.77
N GLY A 126 10.82 8.56 8.19
CA GLY A 126 11.37 8.42 9.56
C GLY A 126 10.53 9.08 10.65
N HIS A 127 9.53 9.88 10.29
CA HIS A 127 8.55 10.49 11.18
C HIS A 127 7.14 10.35 10.61
N ASP A 128 6.14 10.99 11.21
CA ASP A 128 4.76 10.90 10.79
C ASP A 128 4.58 11.31 9.33
N HIS A 129 3.77 10.56 8.61
CA HIS A 129 3.60 10.74 7.17
C HIS A 129 2.18 10.44 6.73
N ALA A 130 1.83 10.96 5.57
CA ALA A 130 0.56 10.72 4.89
C ALA A 130 0.80 10.11 3.52
N THR A 131 -0.06 9.18 3.16
CA THR A 131 -0.13 8.55 1.84
C THR A 131 -1.40 8.99 1.15
N ILE A 132 -1.28 9.63 -0.01
CA ILE A 132 -2.42 10.20 -0.75
C ILE A 132 -2.35 9.78 -2.21
N SER A 133 -3.45 9.26 -2.75
CA SER A 133 -3.60 9.08 -4.19
C SER A 133 -4.14 10.35 -4.82
N LEU A 134 -3.50 10.80 -5.90
CA LEU A 134 -3.98 11.94 -6.70
C LEU A 134 -4.93 11.52 -7.84
N SER A 135 -5.34 10.26 -7.88
CA SER A 135 -6.36 9.81 -8.82
C SER A 135 -7.74 10.33 -8.40
N ASP A 136 -8.34 11.15 -9.24
CA ASP A 136 -9.69 11.68 -9.10
C ASP A 136 -10.75 10.86 -9.85
N LEU A 137 -10.39 9.64 -10.25
CA LEU A 137 -11.30 8.75 -10.98
C LEU A 137 -12.50 8.30 -10.11
N HIS A 138 -12.26 8.03 -8.83
CA HIS A 138 -13.27 7.51 -7.89
C HIS A 138 -13.42 8.39 -6.64
N THR A 139 -12.67 9.48 -6.55
CA THR A 139 -12.68 10.40 -5.41
C THR A 139 -12.72 11.82 -5.91
N ASP A 140 -13.64 12.62 -5.39
CA ASP A 140 -13.75 14.03 -5.75
C ASP A 140 -12.45 14.79 -5.50
N TRP A 141 -12.05 15.60 -6.47
CA TRP A 141 -10.81 16.37 -6.40
C TRP A 141 -10.75 17.30 -5.18
N ASP A 142 -11.85 17.94 -4.83
CA ASP A 142 -11.93 18.81 -3.63
C ASP A 142 -11.66 18.05 -2.34
N LEU A 143 -12.08 16.79 -2.25
CA LEU A 143 -11.78 15.94 -1.11
C LEU A 143 -10.29 15.56 -1.06
N ILE A 144 -9.68 15.30 -2.22
CA ILE A 144 -8.24 15.04 -2.31
C ILE A 144 -7.47 16.27 -1.85
N LEU A 145 -7.84 17.48 -2.35
CA LEU A 145 -7.21 18.73 -1.93
C LEU A 145 -7.36 19.00 -0.42
N LYS A 146 -8.51 18.68 0.16
CA LYS A 146 -8.72 18.78 1.61
C LYS A 146 -7.72 17.92 2.38
N ARG A 147 -7.47 16.71 1.91
CA ARG A 147 -6.49 15.78 2.52
C ARG A 147 -5.06 16.29 2.37
N VAL A 148 -4.73 16.85 1.21
CA VAL A 148 -3.42 17.48 0.98
C VAL A 148 -3.21 18.67 1.92
N ARG A 149 -4.22 19.53 2.12
CA ARG A 149 -4.15 20.64 3.09
C ARG A 149 -3.94 20.15 4.51
N ALA A 150 -4.64 19.11 4.93
CA ALA A 150 -4.47 18.53 6.25
C ALA A 150 -3.04 18.00 6.45
N ALA A 151 -2.45 17.36 5.45
CA ALA A 151 -1.07 16.90 5.48
C ALA A 151 -0.07 18.07 5.51
N ALA A 152 -0.36 19.15 4.77
CA ALA A 152 0.45 20.36 4.76
C ALA A 152 0.45 21.06 6.13
N GLU A 153 -0.73 21.30 6.70
CA GLU A 153 -0.93 21.93 8.01
C GLU A 153 -0.34 21.09 9.15
N GLY A 154 -0.45 19.75 9.05
CA GLY A 154 0.12 18.80 10.01
C GLY A 154 1.63 18.60 9.86
N ASP A 155 2.27 19.23 8.88
CA ASP A 155 3.69 19.05 8.55
C ASP A 155 4.11 17.59 8.34
N LEU A 156 3.24 16.79 7.73
CA LEU A 156 3.47 15.38 7.46
C LEU A 156 4.29 15.19 6.18
N VAL A 157 5.28 14.30 6.22
CA VAL A 157 5.88 13.79 4.97
C VAL A 157 4.76 13.23 4.11
N THR A 158 4.69 13.59 2.85
CA THR A 158 3.57 13.22 1.99
C THR A 158 4.04 12.44 0.78
N THR A 159 3.53 11.22 0.64
CA THR A 159 3.78 10.38 -0.53
C THR A 159 2.56 10.38 -1.44
N PHE A 160 2.76 10.69 -2.71
CA PHE A 160 1.72 10.69 -3.72
C PHE A 160 1.77 9.43 -4.59
N TYR A 161 0.69 8.65 -4.52
CA TYR A 161 0.37 7.61 -5.48
C TYR A 161 -0.37 8.22 -6.68
N ASN A 162 -0.22 7.60 -7.84
CA ASN A 162 -0.87 8.04 -9.08
C ASN A 162 -0.67 9.55 -9.34
N PRO A 163 0.56 10.06 -9.26
CA PRO A 163 0.79 11.51 -9.32
C PRO A 163 0.46 12.12 -10.67
N ARG A 164 0.55 11.34 -11.75
CA ARG A 164 0.29 11.80 -13.11
C ARG A 164 -0.17 10.67 -14.02
N SER A 165 -1.03 11.01 -14.99
CA SER A 165 -1.41 10.17 -16.12
C SER A 165 -1.40 10.99 -17.42
N ARG A 166 -1.83 10.39 -18.53
CA ARG A 166 -1.94 11.12 -19.82
C ARG A 166 -2.91 12.29 -19.75
N THR A 167 -4.01 12.13 -19.03
CA THR A 167 -5.09 13.13 -18.92
C THR A 167 -5.07 13.88 -17.60
N ARG A 168 -4.46 13.32 -16.57
CA ARG A 168 -4.38 13.89 -15.22
C ARG A 168 -3.02 14.54 -15.02
N THR A 169 -2.91 15.83 -15.34
CA THR A 169 -1.64 16.56 -15.38
C THR A 169 -1.55 17.74 -14.43
N HIS A 170 -2.67 18.27 -13.94
CA HIS A 170 -2.69 19.43 -13.03
C HIS A 170 -2.68 19.03 -11.55
N GLN A 171 -3.04 17.81 -11.22
CA GLN A 171 -3.26 17.37 -9.85
C GLN A 171 -2.01 17.46 -8.98
N LEU A 172 -0.87 16.99 -9.48
CA LEU A 172 0.40 17.07 -8.75
C LEU A 172 0.88 18.51 -8.57
N PRO A 173 0.94 19.38 -9.60
CA PRO A 173 1.25 20.79 -9.41
C PRO A 173 0.37 21.49 -8.38
N ASP A 174 -0.94 21.26 -8.39
CA ASP A 174 -1.88 21.84 -7.43
C ASP A 174 -1.60 21.36 -6.00
N ALA A 175 -1.35 20.06 -5.82
CA ALA A 175 -1.00 19.49 -4.53
C ALA A 175 0.33 20.05 -4.00
N LEU A 176 1.35 20.18 -4.85
CA LEU A 176 2.65 20.74 -4.47
C LEU A 176 2.56 22.21 -4.10
N ALA A 177 1.68 22.99 -4.78
CA ALA A 177 1.44 24.38 -4.44
C ALA A 177 0.89 24.55 -3.02
N ILE A 178 -0.04 23.67 -2.61
CA ILE A 178 -0.56 23.66 -1.23
C ILE A 178 0.54 23.34 -0.22
N LEU A 179 1.35 22.33 -0.49
CA LEU A 179 2.47 21.98 0.40
C LEU A 179 3.50 23.11 0.50
N ALA A 180 3.74 23.83 -0.58
CA ALA A 180 4.68 24.93 -0.61
C ALA A 180 4.23 26.16 0.21
N GLU A 181 2.95 26.31 0.49
CA GLU A 181 2.43 27.36 1.39
C GLU A 181 2.87 27.13 2.85
N HIS A 182 3.20 25.89 3.22
CA HIS A 182 3.49 25.48 4.59
C HIS A 182 4.95 25.01 4.80
N ARG A 183 5.77 25.07 3.78
CA ARG A 183 7.13 24.48 3.83
C ARG A 183 8.15 25.33 3.12
N PRO A 184 9.41 25.32 3.59
CA PRO A 184 10.49 26.04 2.91
C PRO A 184 10.67 25.56 1.46
N PRO A 185 11.07 26.48 0.55
CA PRO A 185 11.39 26.11 -0.84
C PRO A 185 12.46 25.03 -0.98
N SER A 186 13.34 24.92 0.03
CA SER A 186 14.41 23.92 0.11
C SER A 186 13.95 22.54 0.57
N THR A 187 12.67 22.36 0.90
CA THR A 187 12.11 21.07 1.33
C THR A 187 12.38 20.00 0.28
N PRO A 188 12.95 18.84 0.66
CA PRO A 188 13.21 17.76 -0.27
C PRO A 188 11.96 17.25 -0.96
N VAL A 189 12.08 17.04 -2.26
CA VAL A 189 11.09 16.35 -3.10
C VAL A 189 11.83 15.32 -3.94
N ALA A 190 11.43 14.07 -3.85
CA ALA A 190 12.01 13.00 -4.64
C ALA A 190 10.99 12.34 -5.54
N VAL A 191 11.42 11.98 -6.75
CA VAL A 191 10.65 11.21 -7.72
C VAL A 191 11.37 9.90 -7.95
N VAL A 192 10.65 8.78 -7.80
CA VAL A 192 11.17 7.47 -8.17
C VAL A 192 10.22 6.85 -9.18
N SER A 193 10.76 6.50 -10.34
CA SER A 193 10.02 5.85 -11.42
C SER A 193 10.52 4.43 -11.59
N HIS A 194 9.62 3.50 -11.91
CA HIS A 194 9.94 2.07 -12.09
C HIS A 194 10.73 1.48 -10.91
N ALA A 195 10.31 1.82 -9.68
CA ALA A 195 10.97 1.35 -8.46
C ALA A 195 11.19 -0.17 -8.47
N GLU A 196 12.39 -0.61 -8.09
CA GLU A 196 12.78 -2.03 -8.04
C GLU A 196 12.70 -2.77 -9.39
N ARG A 197 12.81 -2.02 -10.49
CA ARG A 197 12.79 -2.57 -11.86
C ARG A 197 14.03 -2.10 -12.65
N ARG A 198 14.34 -2.78 -13.74
CA ARG A 198 15.52 -2.46 -14.58
C ARG A 198 15.59 -1.00 -15.06
N GLN A 199 14.44 -0.35 -15.19
CA GLN A 199 14.32 1.03 -15.68
C GLN A 199 14.19 2.04 -14.54
N GLN A 200 14.56 1.67 -13.32
CA GLN A 200 14.47 2.54 -12.15
C GLN A 200 15.21 3.85 -12.38
N GLN A 201 14.52 4.95 -12.10
CA GLN A 201 15.07 6.29 -12.13
C GLN A 201 14.75 7.00 -10.81
N ILE A 202 15.72 7.75 -10.29
CA ILE A 202 15.63 8.48 -9.04
C ILE A 202 16.02 9.93 -9.32
N ILE A 203 15.13 10.86 -8.94
CA ILE A 203 15.40 12.30 -8.99
C ILE A 203 15.23 12.85 -7.58
N MET A 204 16.27 13.46 -7.03
CA MET A 204 16.24 14.12 -5.73
C MET A 204 16.37 15.63 -5.93
N SER A 205 15.33 16.37 -5.57
CA SER A 205 15.18 17.79 -5.80
C SER A 205 14.59 18.49 -4.58
N THR A 206 14.12 19.70 -4.75
CA THR A 206 13.43 20.52 -3.75
C THR A 206 12.10 21.03 -4.27
N LEU A 207 11.23 21.55 -3.40
CA LEU A 207 9.97 22.18 -3.82
C LEU A 207 10.19 23.31 -4.85
N ALA A 208 11.27 24.10 -4.66
CA ALA A 208 11.60 25.21 -5.57
C ALA A 208 12.06 24.78 -6.94
N GLU A 209 12.72 23.62 -7.04
CA GLU A 209 13.37 23.15 -8.27
C GLU A 209 12.58 22.04 -8.97
N PHE A 210 11.51 21.58 -8.37
CA PHE A 210 10.71 20.47 -8.91
C PHE A 210 10.12 20.81 -10.28
N GLN A 211 10.20 19.85 -11.20
CA GLN A 211 9.62 19.93 -12.54
C GLN A 211 8.60 18.81 -12.77
N PRO A 212 7.33 19.15 -13.09
CA PRO A 212 6.27 18.14 -13.31
C PRO A 212 6.60 17.12 -14.41
N GLU A 213 7.43 17.49 -15.38
CA GLU A 213 7.84 16.67 -16.52
C GLU A 213 8.64 15.43 -16.11
N TRP A 214 9.23 15.43 -14.92
CA TRP A 214 9.94 14.27 -14.37
C TRP A 214 9.02 13.12 -13.97
N VAL A 215 7.73 13.38 -13.89
CA VAL A 215 6.75 12.45 -13.36
C VAL A 215 5.94 11.82 -14.48
N GLY A 216 5.92 10.50 -14.52
CA GLY A 216 5.12 9.69 -15.44
C GLY A 216 4.13 8.77 -14.71
N MET A 217 3.52 7.86 -15.47
CA MET A 217 2.51 6.93 -14.93
C MET A 217 3.08 5.91 -13.92
N THR A 218 4.38 5.64 -13.99
CA THR A 218 5.07 4.67 -13.11
C THR A 218 5.86 5.35 -11.99
N SER A 219 5.63 6.64 -11.81
CA SER A 219 6.34 7.44 -10.81
C SER A 219 5.60 7.51 -9.49
N MET A 220 6.37 7.62 -8.42
CA MET A 220 5.94 8.01 -7.10
C MET A 220 6.66 9.29 -6.69
N VAL A 221 6.01 10.14 -5.93
CA VAL A 221 6.58 11.40 -5.44
C VAL A 221 6.51 11.43 -3.93
N VAL A 222 7.65 11.74 -3.27
CA VAL A 222 7.72 11.96 -1.84
C VAL A 222 8.11 13.40 -1.58
N VAL A 223 7.29 14.11 -0.80
CA VAL A 223 7.55 15.48 -0.35
C VAL A 223 7.87 15.45 1.13
N GLY A 224 9.03 16.00 1.51
CA GLY A 224 9.47 16.06 2.89
C GLY A 224 8.58 16.95 3.77
N SER A 225 8.74 16.80 5.08
CA SER A 225 8.27 17.77 6.09
C SER A 225 9.23 18.95 6.19
N SER A 226 8.91 19.92 7.04
CA SER A 226 9.79 21.07 7.31
C SER A 226 11.16 20.67 7.89
N THR A 227 11.27 19.48 8.50
CA THR A 227 12.51 18.96 9.09
C THR A 227 13.28 18.00 8.20
N SER A 228 12.69 17.60 7.09
CA SER A 228 13.33 16.70 6.12
C SER A 228 14.56 17.33 5.48
N LYS A 229 15.55 16.51 5.21
CA LYS A 229 16.83 16.96 4.62
C LYS A 229 17.48 15.86 3.80
N TYR A 230 18.41 16.27 2.95
CA TYR A 230 19.35 15.35 2.33
C TYR A 230 20.61 15.22 3.19
N VAL A 231 21.12 14.00 3.28
CA VAL A 231 22.41 13.68 3.88
C VAL A 231 23.26 12.92 2.87
N THR A 232 24.57 12.99 3.04
CA THR A 232 25.50 12.22 2.21
C THR A 232 25.99 11.02 3.00
N SER A 233 25.83 9.82 2.44
CA SER A 233 26.37 8.59 3.02
C SER A 233 27.88 8.47 2.79
N GLY A 234 28.53 7.51 3.46
CA GLY A 234 29.97 7.28 3.33
C GLY A 234 30.43 6.89 1.92
N ASP A 235 29.54 6.44 1.07
CA ASP A 235 29.77 6.15 -0.36
C ASP A 235 29.42 7.34 -1.28
N ASN A 236 29.27 8.53 -0.73
CA ASN A 236 28.86 9.77 -1.40
C ASN A 236 27.47 9.76 -2.01
N ARG A 237 26.61 8.79 -1.67
CA ARG A 237 25.20 8.84 -2.08
C ARG A 237 24.44 9.90 -1.31
N LYS A 238 23.61 10.65 -2.02
CA LYS A 238 22.59 11.51 -1.41
C LYS A 238 21.43 10.66 -0.91
N LEU A 239 21.05 10.81 0.34
CA LEU A 239 19.93 10.12 0.97
C LEU A 239 18.93 11.13 1.52
N PHE A 240 17.64 10.79 1.40
CA PHE A 240 16.54 11.57 1.91
C PHE A 240 16.21 11.09 3.32
N VAL A 241 16.28 11.98 4.32
CA VAL A 241 16.02 11.67 5.73
C VAL A 241 15.01 12.62 6.32
N THR A 242 14.01 12.09 7.02
CA THR A 242 13.17 12.87 7.93
C THR A 242 13.52 12.47 9.36
N PRO A 243 14.13 13.39 10.16
CA PRO A 243 14.52 13.11 11.54
C PRO A 243 13.32 12.83 12.42
N ARG A 244 13.48 11.93 13.38
CA ARG A 244 12.50 11.70 14.43
C ARG A 244 12.80 12.46 15.74
N ASP A 245 13.81 13.32 15.72
CA ASP A 245 14.22 14.15 16.84
C ASP A 245 14.57 13.36 18.12
N TYR A 246 15.29 12.25 17.93
CA TYR A 246 15.80 11.48 19.05
C TYR A 246 16.68 12.36 19.93
N HIS A 247 16.33 12.49 21.21
CA HIS A 247 17.02 13.35 22.18
C HIS A 247 18.52 13.03 22.36
N TRP A 248 18.97 11.83 22.00
CA TRP A 248 20.38 11.43 22.03
C TRP A 248 21.19 11.96 20.83
N MET A 249 20.54 12.47 19.78
CA MET A 249 21.21 13.08 18.62
C MET A 249 21.79 14.46 18.94
N GLY A 250 21.43 15.11 20.05
CA GLY A 250 21.92 16.41 20.48
C GLY A 250 23.29 16.40 21.19
N GLY A 251 24.07 15.35 21.12
CA GLY A 251 25.45 15.27 21.59
C GLY A 251 25.65 14.93 23.08
N ALA A 252 24.56 14.74 23.83
CA ALA A 252 24.64 14.19 25.18
C ALA A 252 24.27 12.70 25.12
N ILE A 253 25.23 11.82 24.88
CA ILE A 253 25.08 10.41 25.18
C ILE A 253 24.81 10.33 26.68
N ARG A 254 23.56 10.19 27.08
CA ARG A 254 23.21 9.82 28.45
C ARG A 254 23.65 8.38 28.65
N SER A 255 24.88 8.22 29.10
CA SER A 255 25.58 6.95 29.34
C SER A 255 24.86 6.02 30.33
N ASP A 256 23.84 6.53 31.04
CA ASP A 256 23.28 5.81 32.18
C ASP A 256 22.10 4.89 31.87
N LYS A 257 21.46 5.05 30.70
CA LYS A 257 20.34 4.15 30.27
C LYS A 257 20.77 2.96 29.41
N HIS A 258 21.96 2.99 28.84
CA HIS A 258 22.45 1.92 27.96
C HIS A 258 23.37 0.90 28.64
N LYS A 259 23.64 1.07 29.93
CA LYS A 259 24.52 0.13 30.67
C LYS A 259 23.93 -1.26 30.90
N ASN A 260 22.65 -1.47 30.59
CA ASN A 260 21.97 -2.73 30.87
C ASN A 260 21.76 -3.66 29.66
N TYR A 261 22.22 -3.27 28.47
CA TYR A 261 22.28 -4.19 27.33
C TYR A 261 23.67 -4.77 27.21
N SER A 262 23.97 -5.81 28.01
CA SER A 262 25.15 -6.62 27.74
C SER A 262 24.84 -7.57 26.57
N HIS A 263 25.68 -7.60 25.54
CA HIS A 263 25.60 -8.57 24.44
C HIS A 263 25.69 -10.03 24.94
N ARG A 264 25.83 -10.25 26.25
CA ARG A 264 25.92 -11.57 26.88
C ARG A 264 24.55 -12.24 27.11
N ASP A 265 23.47 -11.45 27.09
CA ASP A 265 22.13 -11.93 27.44
C ASP A 265 21.21 -12.11 26.24
N LEU A 266 21.71 -11.90 25.02
CA LEU A 266 20.96 -12.29 23.83
C LEU A 266 21.01 -13.82 23.73
N PRO A 267 19.85 -14.52 23.74
CA PRO A 267 19.84 -15.93 23.45
C PRO A 267 20.56 -16.15 22.12
N LYS A 268 21.43 -17.14 22.06
CA LYS A 268 22.01 -17.55 20.76
C LYS A 268 20.84 -17.77 19.82
N ALA A 269 20.91 -17.17 18.63
CA ALA A 269 19.92 -17.40 17.60
C ALA A 269 19.79 -18.90 17.40
N ASP A 270 18.68 -19.45 17.87
CA ASP A 270 18.35 -20.84 17.61
C ASP A 270 17.90 -20.89 16.16
N GLU A 271 18.57 -21.68 15.34
CA GLU A 271 18.24 -21.88 13.92
C GLU A 271 16.80 -22.37 13.71
N THR A 272 16.12 -22.81 14.79
CA THR A 272 14.74 -23.28 14.77
C THR A 272 13.69 -22.18 14.85
N THR A 273 14.05 -20.93 15.17
CA THR A 273 13.07 -19.85 15.35
C THR A 273 12.61 -19.20 14.05
N TYR A 274 13.25 -19.47 12.93
CA TYR A 274 12.73 -19.09 11.61
C TYR A 274 11.95 -20.25 10.99
N SER A 275 10.87 -20.67 11.65
CA SER A 275 9.90 -21.56 11.01
C SER A 275 9.20 -20.76 9.90
N ALA A 276 9.39 -21.17 8.66
CA ALA A 276 8.67 -20.65 7.50
C ALA A 276 7.17 -20.98 7.53
N THR A 277 6.70 -21.65 8.58
CA THR A 277 5.29 -21.97 8.75
C THR A 277 4.62 -20.83 9.52
N PRO A 278 3.73 -20.07 8.90
CA PRO A 278 2.94 -19.07 9.62
C PRO A 278 2.17 -19.79 10.75
N PRO A 279 2.02 -19.16 11.92
CA PRO A 279 1.17 -19.71 12.97
C PRO A 279 -0.22 -19.98 12.39
N ALA A 280 -0.77 -21.16 12.68
CA ALA A 280 -2.13 -21.49 12.30
C ALA A 280 -3.05 -20.36 12.80
N ARG A 281 -3.81 -19.73 11.90
CA ARG A 281 -4.78 -18.70 12.29
C ARG A 281 -5.74 -19.29 13.28
N SER A 282 -5.82 -18.70 14.47
CA SER A 282 -6.90 -18.98 15.39
C SER A 282 -8.21 -18.51 14.72
N THR A 283 -9.06 -19.45 14.38
CA THR A 283 -10.39 -19.23 13.80
C THR A 283 -11.44 -18.81 14.87
N ARG A 284 -11.01 -18.24 15.97
CA ARG A 284 -11.95 -17.67 16.96
C ARG A 284 -12.10 -16.17 16.72
N VAL A 285 -13.03 -15.83 15.84
CA VAL A 285 -13.78 -14.58 15.99
C VAL A 285 -14.87 -14.91 17.00
N ASP A 286 -14.78 -14.31 18.18
CA ASP A 286 -15.78 -14.50 19.22
C ASP A 286 -17.17 -14.10 18.71
N ALA A 287 -18.07 -15.07 18.59
CA ALA A 287 -19.48 -14.88 18.25
C ALA A 287 -20.28 -14.15 19.36
N ALA A 288 -19.61 -13.57 20.36
CA ALA A 288 -20.24 -12.89 21.50
C ALA A 288 -20.53 -11.40 21.27
N ALA A 289 -20.05 -10.78 20.19
CA ALA A 289 -20.27 -9.35 19.96
C ALA A 289 -21.51 -9.02 19.10
N GLN A 290 -22.22 -10.00 18.55
CA GLN A 290 -23.38 -9.78 17.68
C GLN A 290 -24.75 -9.95 18.36
N ALA A 291 -24.81 -10.29 19.65
CA ALA A 291 -26.08 -10.58 20.34
C ALA A 291 -26.68 -9.40 21.09
N THR A 292 -26.10 -8.19 21.08
CA THR A 292 -26.58 -7.05 21.88
C THR A 292 -27.07 -5.82 21.11
N SER A 293 -27.22 -5.89 19.77
CA SER A 293 -27.66 -4.70 19.00
C SER A 293 -29.10 -4.76 18.45
N ASP A 294 -29.89 -5.83 18.70
CA ASP A 294 -31.24 -5.97 18.16
C ASP A 294 -32.38 -5.69 19.18
N ALA A 295 -32.09 -5.09 20.32
CA ALA A 295 -33.09 -4.90 21.37
C ALA A 295 -33.58 -3.45 21.58
N ASP A 296 -33.30 -2.50 20.66
CA ASP A 296 -33.90 -1.14 20.80
C ASP A 296 -34.15 -0.51 19.39
N ARG A 297 -35.28 -0.92 18.80
CA ARG A 297 -35.92 -0.13 17.73
C ARG A 297 -37.39 0.05 18.06
N PRO A 298 -37.86 1.27 18.33
CA PRO A 298 -39.30 1.50 18.48
C PRO A 298 -40.01 1.41 17.12
N ALA A 299 -41.15 0.70 17.15
CA ALA A 299 -42.06 0.54 16.03
C ALA A 299 -42.58 1.90 15.53
N HIS A 300 -42.37 2.23 14.28
CA HIS A 300 -43.09 3.30 13.61
C HIS A 300 -44.30 2.75 12.88
N THR A 301 -45.44 3.20 13.36
CA THR A 301 -46.78 3.00 12.83
C THR A 301 -46.94 3.56 11.42
N THR A 302 -47.54 2.76 10.55
CA THR A 302 -48.07 3.10 9.24
C THR A 302 -49.15 4.19 9.35
N GLY A 303 -48.95 5.29 8.65
CA GLY A 303 -49.99 6.27 8.32
C GLY A 303 -50.06 6.38 6.80
N THR A 304 -51.13 5.83 6.25
CA THR A 304 -51.61 6.10 4.90
C THR A 304 -52.08 7.54 4.81
N ASP A 305 -51.64 8.30 3.83
CA ASP A 305 -52.54 9.29 3.22
C ASP A 305 -52.19 9.53 1.76
N THR A 306 -53.23 9.42 0.95
CA THR A 306 -53.39 9.81 -0.42
C THR A 306 -53.50 11.31 -0.55
N ASP A 307 -52.84 11.99 -1.48
CA ASP A 307 -53.54 12.78 -2.54
C ASP A 307 -52.55 13.52 -3.49
N LYS A 308 -52.87 13.40 -4.72
CA LYS A 308 -52.83 14.14 -5.96
C LYS A 308 -52.25 15.56 -6.03
N ASP A 309 -51.73 15.76 -7.25
CA ASP A 309 -51.73 16.97 -8.13
C ASP A 309 -50.60 18.05 -7.89
N VAL A 310 -49.73 18.10 -8.78
CA VAL A 310 -49.40 19.02 -9.91
C VAL A 310 -47.96 18.76 -10.34
#